data_863575d033ad2130774307919c3e1dec
#
_entry.id   863575d033ad2130774307919c3e1dec
#
_cell.length_a   1.000
_cell.length_b   1.000
_cell.length_c   1.000
_cell.angle_alpha   90.00
_cell.angle_beta   90.00
_cell.angle_gamma   90.00
#
_symmetry.space_group_name_H-M   'P 1'
#
loop_
_entity.id
_entity.type
_entity.pdbx_description
1 polymer ?
#
loop_
_entity_poly.entity_id
_entity_poly.type
_entity_poly.pdbx_seq_one_letter_code
_entity_poly.pdbx_strand_id
1 'polypeptide(L)'
;MESALRFFALTGLLMASTTTARDVPQNVRDLYNSIRSQGSCKNQLKGGFYSQEGDSKNFGYCGDHLADYKIMYLQGKNGELVNMDIDCDGALGEGDGSCDSSGDTQPQTTFQETVAGYNKGIKDLNAYIHSFVVLGNDGSKNGYIEFKPEQYGIEPLSTVAVVCGDKMFYGVWGDTNGDDGPPLIGEVSDSLGRACYGSAVNGNAAHDENDVLYIAFAGSDAVPGANGAKWNAKSFSEFESSLGSLGDKLVQRIAGGGGGGGSPGDPPASDCSWEGHCLGDKCSKDGDCDGELVCKAKKCAVDA
;
A
#
# COMPACT_ATOMS: atom_id res chain seq x y z
N MET A 1 -59.24 -8.96 -34.36
CA MET A 1 -57.88 -9.52 -34.26
C MET A 1 -56.99 -8.44 -33.65
N GLU A 2 -56.91 -8.43 -32.34
CA GLU A 2 -56.07 -7.48 -31.60
C GLU A 2 -54.77 -8.18 -31.23
N SER A 3 -53.64 -7.63 -31.72
CA SER A 3 -52.29 -8.15 -31.49
C SER A 3 -51.72 -7.44 -30.28
N ALA A 4 -51.63 -8.14 -29.14
CA ALA A 4 -51.03 -7.61 -27.91
C ALA A 4 -49.52 -7.71 -27.99
N LEU A 5 -48.84 -6.56 -28.13
CA LEU A 5 -47.39 -6.43 -28.02
C LEU A 5 -46.97 -6.49 -26.53
N ARG A 6 -46.33 -7.58 -26.12
CA ARG A 6 -45.72 -7.68 -24.78
C ARG A 6 -44.34 -7.04 -24.80
N PHE A 7 -44.18 -5.89 -24.14
CA PHE A 7 -42.89 -5.30 -23.80
C PHE A 7 -42.30 -6.08 -22.62
N PHE A 8 -41.19 -6.76 -22.85
CA PHE A 8 -40.33 -7.25 -21.80
C PHE A 8 -39.40 -6.10 -21.36
N ALA A 9 -39.65 -5.55 -20.19
CA ALA A 9 -38.72 -4.65 -19.55
C ALA A 9 -37.57 -5.47 -18.97
N LEU A 10 -36.37 -5.36 -19.57
CA LEU A 10 -35.13 -5.92 -19.04
C LEU A 10 -34.63 -4.97 -17.96
N THR A 11 -34.97 -5.27 -16.70
CA THR A 11 -34.37 -4.56 -15.55
C THR A 11 -32.94 -5.05 -15.38
N GLY A 12 -32.01 -4.29 -15.93
CA GLY A 12 -30.59 -4.46 -15.65
C GLY A 12 -30.31 -4.15 -14.19
N LEU A 13 -29.98 -5.17 -13.41
CA LEU A 13 -29.48 -5.03 -12.05
C LEU A 13 -28.07 -4.43 -12.12
N LEU A 14 -27.94 -3.11 -11.90
CA LEU A 14 -26.64 -2.50 -11.66
C LEU A 14 -26.13 -3.05 -10.32
N MET A 15 -25.22 -4.01 -10.38
CA MET A 15 -24.40 -4.38 -9.23
C MET A 15 -23.45 -3.20 -8.97
N ALA A 16 -23.78 -2.34 -8.00
CA ALA A 16 -22.83 -1.41 -7.42
C ALA A 16 -21.74 -2.26 -6.77
N SER A 17 -20.54 -2.27 -7.35
CA SER A 17 -19.36 -2.85 -6.72
C SER A 17 -19.04 -1.99 -5.52
N THR A 18 -19.50 -2.40 -4.34
CA THR A 18 -19.03 -1.83 -3.10
C THR A 18 -17.57 -2.24 -2.95
N THR A 19 -16.65 -1.29 -2.89
CA THR A 19 -15.29 -1.51 -2.41
C THR A 19 -15.39 -2.04 -0.99
N THR A 20 -15.24 -3.33 -0.82
CA THR A 20 -14.99 -3.87 0.51
C THR A 20 -13.52 -3.62 0.81
N ALA A 21 -13.27 -2.78 1.81
CA ALA A 21 -11.94 -2.71 2.42
C ALA A 21 -11.48 -4.14 2.73
N ARG A 22 -10.18 -4.42 2.50
CA ARG A 22 -9.62 -5.70 2.93
C ARG A 22 -9.52 -5.73 4.45
N ASP A 23 -9.86 -6.85 5.03
CA ASP A 23 -9.45 -7.13 6.40
C ASP A 23 -7.91 -7.10 6.46
N VAL A 24 -7.35 -6.51 7.50
CA VAL A 24 -5.90 -6.53 7.71
C VAL A 24 -5.47 -7.97 7.97
N PRO A 25 -4.59 -8.58 7.17
CA PRO A 25 -4.09 -9.94 7.40
C PRO A 25 -3.34 -10.05 8.73
N GLN A 26 -3.34 -11.23 9.34
CA GLN A 26 -2.75 -11.43 10.68
C GLN A 26 -1.26 -11.05 10.73
N ASN A 27 -0.47 -11.44 9.73
CA ASN A 27 0.95 -11.07 9.63
C ASN A 27 1.18 -9.54 9.59
N VAL A 28 0.29 -8.80 8.94
CA VAL A 28 0.34 -7.33 8.92
C VAL A 28 -0.08 -6.75 10.27
N ARG A 29 -1.10 -7.33 10.93
CA ARG A 29 -1.48 -6.94 12.30
C ARG A 29 -0.32 -7.16 13.28
N ASP A 30 0.37 -8.29 13.16
CA ASP A 30 1.51 -8.63 14.00
C ASP A 30 2.67 -7.65 13.76
N LEU A 31 2.95 -7.31 12.50
CA LEU A 31 3.92 -6.26 12.15
C LEU A 31 3.53 -4.91 12.74
N TYR A 32 2.28 -4.47 12.56
CA TYR A 32 1.73 -3.23 13.12
C TYR A 32 1.95 -3.15 14.63
N ASN A 33 1.59 -4.20 15.37
CA ASN A 33 1.74 -4.26 16.81
C ASN A 33 3.22 -4.31 17.23
N SER A 34 4.06 -5.01 16.47
CA SER A 34 5.52 -5.07 16.70
C SER A 34 6.16 -3.71 16.54
N ILE A 35 5.85 -2.99 15.46
CA ILE A 35 6.36 -1.63 15.19
C ILE A 35 5.96 -0.68 16.33
N ARG A 36 4.71 -0.70 16.74
CA ARG A 36 4.25 0.16 17.85
C ARG A 36 4.93 -0.19 19.17
N SER A 37 5.07 -1.48 19.48
CA SER A 37 5.63 -1.94 20.75
C SER A 37 7.13 -1.70 20.87
N GLN A 38 7.87 -1.65 19.74
CA GLN A 38 9.31 -1.34 19.78
C GLN A 38 9.63 0.13 20.09
N GLY A 39 8.64 1.02 20.03
CA GLY A 39 8.76 2.44 20.37
C GLY A 39 9.36 3.33 19.28
N SER A 40 10.42 2.89 18.62
CA SER A 40 11.07 3.57 17.48
C SER A 40 11.81 2.55 16.63
N CYS A 41 11.94 2.82 15.34
CA CYS A 41 12.72 1.92 14.49
C CYS A 41 14.20 1.88 14.88
N LYS A 42 14.80 0.71 14.76
CA LYS A 42 16.21 0.47 15.09
C LYS A 42 17.14 0.86 13.94
N ASN A 43 16.64 0.70 12.72
CA ASN A 43 17.31 1.11 11.49
C ASN A 43 16.58 2.30 10.87
N GLN A 44 16.75 3.48 11.45
CA GLN A 44 16.19 4.71 10.90
C GLN A 44 16.98 5.13 9.66
N LEU A 45 16.36 5.05 8.49
CA LEU A 45 16.97 5.45 7.22
C LEU A 45 17.13 6.96 7.14
N LYS A 46 16.08 7.68 7.55
CA LYS A 46 16.08 9.14 7.69
C LYS A 46 15.01 9.55 8.69
N GLY A 47 15.34 10.50 9.54
CA GLY A 47 14.43 11.07 10.52
C GLY A 47 14.42 12.59 10.48
N GLY A 48 13.59 13.19 11.33
CA GLY A 48 13.46 14.63 11.46
C GLY A 48 12.30 15.21 10.65
N PHE A 49 11.39 14.35 10.19
CA PHE A 49 10.17 14.75 9.51
C PHE A 49 9.06 15.08 10.50
N TYR A 50 8.10 15.82 10.04
CA TYR A 50 6.81 16.03 10.69
C TYR A 50 5.78 15.02 10.16
N SER A 51 4.81 14.65 10.98
CA SER A 51 3.61 13.94 10.53
C SER A 51 2.58 14.93 10.02
N GLN A 52 2.44 16.08 10.70
CA GLN A 52 1.58 17.19 10.29
C GLN A 52 2.25 18.52 10.61
N GLU A 53 1.77 19.60 10.00
CA GLU A 53 2.26 20.95 10.27
C GLU A 53 2.11 21.33 11.75
N GLY A 54 3.18 21.85 12.33
CA GLY A 54 3.19 22.25 13.73
C GLY A 54 3.48 21.16 14.75
N ASP A 55 3.61 19.92 14.29
CA ASP A 55 4.02 18.77 15.11
C ASP A 55 5.52 18.78 15.41
N SER A 56 6.02 17.78 16.12
CA SER A 56 7.43 17.60 16.40
C SER A 56 8.14 16.78 15.33
N LYS A 57 9.44 17.07 15.09
CA LYS A 57 10.29 16.32 14.13
C LYS A 57 10.64 14.92 14.62
N ASN A 58 9.64 14.14 14.97
CA ASN A 58 9.80 12.83 15.59
C ASN A 58 9.61 11.65 14.63
N PHE A 59 9.29 11.93 13.39
CA PHE A 59 8.90 10.93 12.40
C PHE A 59 10.01 10.66 11.40
N GLY A 60 9.91 9.52 10.72
CA GLY A 60 10.92 9.13 9.74
C GLY A 60 10.63 7.84 8.99
N TYR A 61 11.52 7.56 8.07
CA TYR A 61 11.55 6.34 7.26
C TYR A 61 12.38 5.28 7.97
N CYS A 62 11.84 4.08 8.07
CA CYS A 62 12.39 2.94 8.80
C CYS A 62 12.70 1.77 7.87
N GLY A 63 13.88 1.21 8.02
CA GLY A 63 14.39 0.10 7.21
C GLY A 63 14.67 -1.17 8.00
N ASP A 64 14.07 -1.35 9.18
CA ASP A 64 14.29 -2.54 10.02
C ASP A 64 14.03 -3.84 9.26
N HIS A 65 13.12 -3.81 8.29
CA HIS A 65 12.67 -4.95 7.51
C HIS A 65 13.03 -4.88 6.01
N LEU A 66 14.04 -4.10 5.64
CA LEU A 66 14.53 -4.07 4.25
C LEU A 66 15.22 -5.37 3.85
N ALA A 67 15.93 -6.01 4.77
CA ALA A 67 16.71 -7.21 4.49
C ALA A 67 15.85 -8.49 4.46
N ASP A 68 14.90 -8.61 5.39
CA ASP A 68 14.08 -9.81 5.59
C ASP A 68 12.78 -9.80 4.76
N TYR A 69 12.02 -8.69 4.79
CA TYR A 69 10.72 -8.59 4.12
C TYR A 69 10.75 -7.72 2.86
N LYS A 70 11.87 -7.06 2.57
CA LYS A 70 11.99 -6.05 1.50
C LYS A 70 10.93 -4.96 1.63
N ILE A 71 10.75 -4.42 2.84
CA ILE A 71 9.84 -3.32 3.11
C ILE A 71 10.55 -2.16 3.80
N MET A 72 10.08 -0.96 3.49
CA MET A 72 10.30 0.28 4.21
C MET A 72 8.96 0.72 4.81
N TYR A 73 8.99 1.32 6.00
CA TYR A 73 7.77 1.82 6.64
C TYR A 73 7.99 3.17 7.32
N LEU A 74 6.89 3.87 7.64
CA LEU A 74 6.93 5.14 8.35
C LEU A 74 6.63 4.92 9.82
N GLN A 75 7.40 5.59 10.70
CA GLN A 75 7.19 5.52 12.15
C GLN A 75 7.64 6.81 12.84
N GLY A 76 6.91 7.16 13.91
CA GLY A 76 7.31 8.14 14.91
C GLY A 76 8.09 7.55 16.07
N LYS A 77 8.26 8.34 17.13
CA LYS A 77 8.81 7.90 18.43
C LYS A 77 7.70 7.41 19.35
N ASN A 78 8.10 6.73 20.43
CA ASN A 78 7.19 6.26 21.49
C ASN A 78 6.05 5.34 21.01
N GLY A 79 6.24 4.63 19.90
CA GLY A 79 5.24 3.73 19.34
C GLY A 79 4.17 4.42 18.49
N GLU A 80 4.32 5.71 18.23
CA GLU A 80 3.48 6.41 17.26
C GLU A 80 3.80 5.91 15.84
N LEU A 81 2.78 5.85 15.01
CA LEU A 81 2.90 5.71 13.55
C LEU A 81 2.88 7.12 12.93
N VAL A 82 2.21 7.32 11.82
CA VAL A 82 2.00 8.65 11.23
C VAL A 82 0.52 8.94 11.04
N ASN A 83 0.16 10.20 10.83
CA ASN A 83 -1.19 10.63 10.48
C ASN A 83 -1.54 10.25 9.02
N MET A 84 -2.63 10.81 8.50
CA MET A 84 -2.97 10.73 7.08
C MET A 84 -3.42 12.10 6.57
N ASP A 85 -2.52 12.80 5.89
CA ASP A 85 -2.84 14.01 5.14
C ASP A 85 -3.32 13.68 3.73
N ILE A 86 -3.99 14.63 3.10
CA ILE A 86 -4.62 14.44 1.79
C ILE A 86 -3.88 15.24 0.73
N ASP A 87 -3.31 14.48 -0.20
CA ASP A 87 -2.71 14.98 -1.43
C ASP A 87 -3.76 15.03 -2.55
N CYS A 88 -3.87 16.20 -3.15
CA CYS A 88 -4.79 16.50 -4.23
C CYS A 88 -4.08 16.72 -5.58
N ASP A 89 -2.87 16.26 -5.74
CA ASP A 89 -2.06 16.47 -6.94
C ASP A 89 -2.48 15.60 -8.12
N GLY A 90 -2.03 15.99 -9.32
CA GLY A 90 -2.21 15.27 -10.56
C GLY A 90 -3.35 15.75 -11.45
N ALA A 91 -3.76 14.89 -12.37
CA ALA A 91 -4.76 15.22 -13.39
C ALA A 91 -6.20 15.04 -12.84
N LEU A 92 -6.63 15.91 -11.93
CA LEU A 92 -7.90 15.78 -11.19
C LEU A 92 -9.13 15.71 -12.11
N GLY A 93 -9.18 16.53 -13.18
CA GLY A 93 -10.37 16.62 -14.01
C GLY A 93 -11.60 17.11 -13.23
N GLU A 94 -12.79 16.58 -13.60
CA GLU A 94 -14.01 16.80 -12.82
C GLU A 94 -14.07 15.80 -11.67
N GLY A 95 -13.98 16.29 -10.45
CA GLY A 95 -14.10 15.53 -9.19
C GLY A 95 -15.39 15.85 -8.45
N ASP A 96 -15.49 15.42 -7.21
CA ASP A 96 -16.64 15.70 -6.35
C ASP A 96 -16.46 16.96 -5.49
N GLY A 97 -15.37 17.70 -5.69
CA GLY A 97 -15.06 18.94 -5.02
C GLY A 97 -14.28 18.79 -3.70
N SER A 98 -13.91 17.58 -3.29
CA SER A 98 -13.16 17.36 -2.04
C SER A 98 -11.77 18.01 -2.06
N CYS A 99 -11.19 18.21 -3.24
CA CYS A 99 -9.92 18.91 -3.44
C CYS A 99 -10.06 20.39 -3.84
N ASP A 100 -11.27 20.91 -4.10
CA ASP A 100 -11.47 22.25 -4.71
C ASP A 100 -10.93 23.41 -3.85
N SER A 101 -10.83 23.20 -2.55
CA SER A 101 -10.38 24.22 -1.58
C SER A 101 -8.98 23.92 -1.03
N SER A 102 -8.31 22.89 -1.49
CA SER A 102 -6.91 22.61 -1.12
C SER A 102 -6.02 23.78 -1.56
N GLY A 103 -5.24 24.31 -0.63
CA GLY A 103 -4.30 25.40 -0.89
C GLY A 103 -3.01 24.95 -1.54
N ASP A 104 -2.78 23.64 -1.61
CA ASP A 104 -1.55 22.99 -2.02
C ASP A 104 -1.86 21.86 -3.03
N THR A 105 -2.46 22.25 -4.13
CA THR A 105 -2.79 21.34 -5.23
C THR A 105 -1.95 21.65 -6.44
N GLN A 106 -1.16 20.69 -6.91
CA GLN A 106 -0.35 20.80 -8.12
C GLN A 106 -1.00 20.03 -9.27
N PRO A 107 -0.89 20.54 -10.53
CA PRO A 107 -1.57 19.94 -11.67
C PRO A 107 -0.91 18.65 -12.19
N GLN A 108 0.12 18.17 -11.51
CA GLN A 108 0.89 16.99 -11.89
C GLN A 108 1.51 16.31 -10.69
N THR A 109 1.63 14.96 -10.73
CA THR A 109 2.41 14.18 -9.79
C THR A 109 3.86 14.04 -10.26
N THR A 110 4.76 13.69 -9.35
CA THR A 110 6.18 13.45 -9.65
C THR A 110 6.38 12.43 -10.79
N PHE A 111 5.51 11.41 -10.88
CA PHE A 111 5.68 10.34 -11.87
C PHE A 111 4.79 10.46 -13.11
N GLN A 112 4.30 11.67 -13.42
CA GLN A 112 3.47 11.94 -14.58
C GLN A 112 4.05 11.37 -15.88
N GLU A 113 5.34 11.59 -16.15
CA GLU A 113 5.98 11.10 -17.38
C GLU A 113 5.99 9.57 -17.46
N THR A 114 6.22 8.90 -16.33
CA THR A 114 6.22 7.44 -16.25
C THR A 114 4.81 6.89 -16.52
N VAL A 115 3.80 7.49 -15.89
CA VAL A 115 2.38 7.10 -16.06
C VAL A 115 1.93 7.33 -17.51
N ALA A 116 2.25 8.49 -18.09
CA ALA A 116 1.97 8.78 -19.48
C ALA A 116 2.67 7.80 -20.44
N GLY A 117 3.91 7.42 -20.12
CA GLY A 117 4.72 6.47 -20.89
C GLY A 117 4.14 5.05 -20.92
N TYR A 118 3.27 4.69 -20.00
CA TYR A 118 2.55 3.40 -20.03
C TYR A 118 1.53 3.30 -21.17
N ASN A 119 1.15 4.42 -21.80
CA ASN A 119 0.22 4.49 -22.93
C ASN A 119 -1.14 3.85 -22.63
N LYS A 120 -1.66 4.03 -21.44
CA LYS A 120 -2.97 3.49 -20.98
C LYS A 120 -4.14 4.47 -21.13
N GLY A 121 -3.94 5.58 -21.84
CA GLY A 121 -4.98 6.57 -22.11
C GLY A 121 -5.17 7.60 -21.00
N ILE A 122 -4.26 7.65 -20.04
CA ILE A 122 -4.13 8.72 -19.04
C ILE A 122 -2.77 9.40 -19.17
N LYS A 123 -2.68 10.63 -18.72
CA LYS A 123 -1.46 11.41 -18.74
C LYS A 123 -0.76 11.46 -17.38
N ASP A 124 -1.53 11.26 -16.32
CA ASP A 124 -1.07 11.32 -14.94
C ASP A 124 -2.03 10.60 -14.02
N LEU A 125 -1.65 10.43 -12.75
CA LEU A 125 -2.54 9.99 -11.69
C LEU A 125 -3.63 11.04 -11.45
N ASN A 126 -4.70 10.62 -10.79
CA ASN A 126 -5.82 11.46 -10.41
C ASN A 126 -6.18 11.11 -8.98
N ALA A 127 -6.05 12.07 -8.05
CA ALA A 127 -6.25 11.85 -6.63
C ALA A 127 -7.68 11.37 -6.27
N TYR A 128 -8.69 11.66 -7.09
CA TYR A 128 -10.05 11.15 -6.91
C TYR A 128 -10.24 9.67 -7.30
N ILE A 129 -9.28 9.09 -8.03
CA ILE A 129 -9.43 7.76 -8.63
C ILE A 129 -8.32 6.81 -8.23
N HIS A 130 -7.07 7.27 -8.32
CA HIS A 130 -5.91 6.42 -8.12
C HIS A 130 -5.51 6.44 -6.65
N SER A 131 -5.45 5.27 -6.01
CA SER A 131 -4.85 5.16 -4.69
C SER A 131 -3.34 5.33 -4.81
N PHE A 132 -2.84 6.43 -4.31
CA PHE A 132 -1.40 6.65 -4.21
C PHE A 132 -0.99 7.21 -2.85
N VAL A 133 0.28 7.06 -2.56
CA VAL A 133 0.96 7.53 -1.34
C VAL A 133 2.08 8.45 -1.76
N VAL A 134 2.29 9.51 -1.01
CA VAL A 134 3.43 10.41 -1.15
C VAL A 134 4.60 9.87 -0.33
N LEU A 135 5.70 9.55 -0.99
CA LEU A 135 6.94 9.11 -0.35
C LEU A 135 8.12 9.89 -0.92
N GLY A 136 9.12 10.09 -0.08
CA GLY A 136 10.26 10.91 -0.44
C GLY A 136 10.01 12.39 -0.16
N ASN A 137 11.10 13.13 -0.12
CA ASN A 137 11.12 14.57 0.09
C ASN A 137 12.27 15.12 -0.75
N ASP A 138 11.95 15.93 -1.76
CA ASP A 138 12.94 16.52 -2.67
C ASP A 138 12.94 18.02 -2.54
N GLY A 139 14.14 18.61 -2.37
CA GLY A 139 14.27 20.05 -2.24
C GLY A 139 15.68 20.56 -2.06
N SER A 140 15.83 21.84 -2.38
CA SER A 140 17.11 22.55 -2.28
C SER A 140 17.13 23.65 -1.22
N LYS A 141 16.00 23.88 -0.52
CA LYS A 141 15.86 24.90 0.51
C LYS A 141 16.79 24.60 1.68
N ASN A 142 17.51 25.62 2.15
CA ASN A 142 18.45 25.44 3.23
C ASN A 142 17.78 24.92 4.51
N GLY A 143 18.23 23.76 4.99
CA GLY A 143 17.69 23.09 6.17
C GLY A 143 16.52 22.17 5.89
N TYR A 144 16.10 22.02 4.63
CA TYR A 144 15.12 21.00 4.23
C TYR A 144 15.74 19.60 4.35
N ILE A 145 14.91 18.63 4.69
CA ILE A 145 15.34 17.24 4.86
C ILE A 145 14.95 16.46 3.62
N GLU A 146 15.96 16.16 2.80
CA GLU A 146 15.78 15.34 1.60
C GLU A 146 15.81 13.85 1.95
N PHE A 147 14.95 13.07 1.29
CA PHE A 147 14.94 11.62 1.34
C PHE A 147 14.51 11.02 -0.01
N LYS A 148 15.30 10.09 -0.53
CA LYS A 148 15.06 9.41 -1.82
C LYS A 148 14.82 7.91 -1.58
N PRO A 149 13.57 7.44 -1.67
CA PRO A 149 13.21 6.04 -1.46
C PRO A 149 13.95 5.06 -2.38
N GLU A 150 14.34 5.50 -3.59
CA GLU A 150 15.06 4.69 -4.57
C GLU A 150 16.41 4.18 -4.05
N GLN A 151 17.05 4.91 -3.15
CA GLN A 151 18.30 4.50 -2.52
C GLN A 151 18.15 3.22 -1.68
N TYR A 152 16.91 2.88 -1.34
CA TYR A 152 16.54 1.72 -0.53
C TYR A 152 15.74 0.68 -1.33
N GLY A 153 15.73 0.81 -2.67
CA GLY A 153 15.10 -0.12 -3.58
C GLY A 153 13.58 0.03 -3.71
N ILE A 154 13.00 1.11 -3.19
CA ILE A 154 11.62 1.48 -3.50
C ILE A 154 11.64 2.20 -4.83
N GLU A 155 11.09 1.61 -5.87
CA GLU A 155 11.09 2.19 -7.21
C GLU A 155 9.86 3.09 -7.43
N PRO A 156 9.92 4.08 -8.34
CA PRO A 156 8.75 4.84 -8.76
C PRO A 156 7.55 3.93 -9.05
N LEU A 157 6.38 4.29 -8.55
CA LEU A 157 5.14 3.50 -8.65
C LEU A 157 5.18 2.12 -7.96
N SER A 158 6.15 1.85 -7.07
CA SER A 158 6.12 0.67 -6.19
C SER A 158 4.81 0.59 -5.41
N THR A 159 4.29 -0.61 -5.24
CA THR A 159 3.11 -0.86 -4.43
C THR A 159 3.37 -0.51 -2.96
N VAL A 160 2.39 0.12 -2.33
CA VAL A 160 2.37 0.46 -0.91
C VAL A 160 1.10 -0.13 -0.29
N ALA A 161 1.22 -0.78 0.86
CA ALA A 161 0.08 -1.15 1.68
C ALA A 161 -0.13 -0.09 2.78
N VAL A 162 -1.36 0.38 2.94
CA VAL A 162 -1.76 1.36 3.96
C VAL A 162 -2.76 0.73 4.89
N VAL A 163 -2.44 0.69 6.19
CA VAL A 163 -3.31 0.18 7.25
C VAL A 163 -3.88 1.35 8.03
N CYS A 164 -5.18 1.52 7.96
CA CYS A 164 -5.95 2.58 8.63
C CYS A 164 -7.09 1.95 9.44
N GLY A 165 -6.93 1.93 10.75
CA GLY A 165 -7.85 1.23 11.65
C GLY A 165 -7.86 -0.28 11.41
N ASP A 166 -9.04 -0.82 11.12
CA ASP A 166 -9.26 -2.25 10.82
C ASP A 166 -9.21 -2.59 9.32
N LYS A 167 -8.86 -1.62 8.47
CA LYS A 167 -8.84 -1.72 7.02
C LYS A 167 -7.43 -1.70 6.48
N MET A 168 -7.24 -2.34 5.32
CA MET A 168 -6.02 -2.24 4.54
C MET A 168 -6.35 -1.97 3.07
N PHE A 169 -5.57 -1.09 2.44
CA PHE A 169 -5.68 -0.75 1.03
C PHE A 169 -4.31 -0.82 0.37
N TYR A 170 -4.32 -1.04 -0.94
CA TYR A 170 -3.12 -0.92 -1.77
C TYR A 170 -3.16 0.38 -2.56
N GLY A 171 -2.02 1.04 -2.61
CA GLY A 171 -1.74 2.16 -3.48
C GLY A 171 -0.39 1.99 -4.15
N VAL A 172 0.02 3.00 -4.90
CA VAL A 172 1.37 3.08 -5.45
C VAL A 172 2.09 4.29 -4.86
N TRP A 173 3.41 4.26 -4.79
CA TRP A 173 4.17 5.49 -4.58
C TRP A 173 3.96 6.40 -5.79
N GLY A 174 3.06 7.37 -5.68
CA GLY A 174 2.60 8.18 -6.80
C GLY A 174 3.14 9.60 -6.82
N ASP A 175 3.58 10.11 -5.66
CA ASP A 175 4.09 11.47 -5.57
C ASP A 175 5.20 11.62 -4.52
N THR A 176 5.86 12.79 -4.53
CA THR A 176 7.00 13.13 -3.66
C THR A 176 6.85 14.57 -3.19
N ASN A 177 7.03 14.80 -1.88
CA ASN A 177 6.96 16.14 -1.30
C ASN A 177 8.09 17.05 -1.79
N GLY A 178 7.72 18.28 -2.20
CA GLY A 178 8.62 19.38 -2.49
C GLY A 178 9.11 20.13 -1.25
N ASP A 179 9.86 21.22 -1.43
CA ASP A 179 10.39 22.05 -0.34
C ASP A 179 9.66 23.40 -0.15
N ASP A 180 8.46 23.51 -0.64
CA ASP A 180 7.54 24.65 -0.46
C ASP A 180 6.96 24.75 0.95
N GLY A 181 6.82 23.59 1.63
CA GLY A 181 6.42 23.47 3.03
C GLY A 181 7.51 22.92 3.96
N PRO A 182 7.14 22.46 5.16
CA PRO A 182 8.01 21.67 6.03
C PRO A 182 8.18 20.25 5.45
N PRO A 183 9.25 19.50 5.83
CA PRO A 183 9.42 18.12 5.38
C PRO A 183 8.39 17.21 6.07
N LEU A 184 7.26 16.98 5.41
CA LEU A 184 6.15 16.14 5.86
C LEU A 184 6.29 14.70 5.36
N ILE A 185 5.64 13.77 6.06
CA ILE A 185 5.40 12.38 5.65
C ILE A 185 4.02 11.94 6.14
N GLY A 186 3.37 11.02 5.42
CA GLY A 186 2.05 10.50 5.82
C GLY A 186 0.91 11.04 4.96
N GLU A 187 1.17 11.31 3.68
CA GLU A 187 0.17 11.82 2.75
C GLU A 187 -0.28 10.74 1.76
N VAL A 188 -1.54 10.82 1.38
CA VAL A 188 -2.18 9.94 0.40
C VAL A 188 -3.13 10.71 -0.50
N SER A 189 -3.44 10.13 -1.67
CA SER A 189 -4.50 10.66 -2.55
C SER A 189 -5.84 10.80 -1.81
N ASP A 190 -6.65 11.78 -2.21
CA ASP A 190 -8.01 12.00 -1.67
C ASP A 190 -8.84 10.71 -1.67
N SER A 191 -8.81 9.94 -2.76
CA SER A 191 -9.56 8.69 -2.87
C SER A 191 -9.14 7.63 -1.84
N LEU A 192 -7.86 7.53 -1.52
CA LEU A 192 -7.35 6.60 -0.52
C LEU A 192 -7.70 7.08 0.90
N GLY A 193 -7.51 8.36 1.19
CA GLY A 193 -7.90 8.95 2.48
C GLY A 193 -9.39 8.74 2.77
N ARG A 194 -10.23 9.00 1.79
CA ARG A 194 -11.69 8.80 1.92
C ARG A 194 -12.11 7.34 1.99
N ALA A 195 -11.36 6.42 1.41
CA ALA A 195 -11.58 4.99 1.61
C ALA A 195 -11.31 4.57 3.05
N CYS A 196 -10.30 5.16 3.70
CA CYS A 196 -9.98 4.96 5.11
C CYS A 196 -11.03 5.59 6.05
N TYR A 197 -11.29 6.88 5.91
CA TYR A 197 -11.97 7.71 6.91
C TYR A 197 -13.27 8.37 6.40
N GLY A 198 -13.69 8.08 5.18
CA GLY A 198 -14.92 8.63 4.61
C GLY A 198 -14.82 10.12 4.31
N SER A 199 -15.94 10.83 4.39
CA SER A 199 -16.01 12.27 4.12
C SER A 199 -15.48 13.16 5.26
N ALA A 200 -14.91 12.56 6.32
CA ALA A 200 -14.26 13.32 7.38
C ALA A 200 -12.93 13.93 6.92
N VAL A 201 -12.31 13.33 5.89
CA VAL A 201 -11.06 13.83 5.29
C VAL A 201 -11.32 14.39 3.88
N ASN A 202 -10.55 15.38 3.49
CA ASN A 202 -10.56 16.03 2.18
C ASN A 202 -9.30 16.90 2.04
N GLY A 203 -9.09 17.62 0.94
CA GLY A 203 -7.92 18.45 0.71
C GLY A 203 -7.62 19.55 1.74
N ASN A 204 -8.46 19.73 2.77
CA ASN A 204 -8.25 20.66 3.90
C ASN A 204 -8.52 20.03 5.26
N ALA A 205 -8.73 18.74 5.33
CA ALA A 205 -9.03 18.02 6.57
C ALA A 205 -8.35 16.65 6.55
N ALA A 206 -7.36 16.50 7.39
CA ALA A 206 -6.59 15.27 7.58
C ALA A 206 -7.24 14.35 8.63
N HIS A 207 -6.69 13.14 8.76
CA HIS A 207 -6.80 12.33 9.95
C HIS A 207 -5.57 12.56 10.82
N ASP A 208 -5.73 13.30 11.91
CA ASP A 208 -4.61 13.83 12.71
C ASP A 208 -3.97 12.81 13.65
N GLU A 209 -4.64 11.68 13.94
CA GLU A 209 -4.11 10.66 14.83
C GLU A 209 -2.95 9.90 14.19
N ASN A 210 -1.84 9.72 14.95
CA ASN A 210 -0.64 9.04 14.51
C ASN A 210 -0.78 7.52 14.63
N ASP A 211 -1.69 6.92 13.87
CA ASP A 211 -2.04 5.50 13.95
C ASP A 211 -2.06 4.75 12.59
N VAL A 212 -1.68 5.44 11.51
CA VAL A 212 -1.65 4.85 10.16
C VAL A 212 -0.29 4.22 9.86
N LEU A 213 -0.29 2.98 9.39
CA LEU A 213 0.92 2.27 8.96
C LEU A 213 1.04 2.27 7.44
N TYR A 214 2.13 2.82 6.93
CA TYR A 214 2.52 2.82 5.53
C TYR A 214 3.64 1.81 5.32
N ILE A 215 3.45 0.84 4.42
CA ILE A 215 4.41 -0.21 4.09
C ILE A 215 4.74 -0.12 2.60
N ALA A 216 5.90 0.41 2.26
CA ALA A 216 6.39 0.45 0.88
C ALA A 216 7.22 -0.80 0.57
N PHE A 217 6.91 -1.48 -0.54
CA PHE A 217 7.61 -2.70 -0.94
C PHE A 217 8.77 -2.40 -1.89
N ALA A 218 9.95 -2.93 -1.54
CA ALA A 218 11.17 -2.77 -2.32
C ALA A 218 11.30 -3.85 -3.41
N GLY A 219 12.00 -3.49 -4.49
CA GLY A 219 12.32 -4.34 -5.62
C GLY A 219 11.41 -4.13 -6.83
N SER A 220 11.94 -4.40 -8.02
CA SER A 220 11.22 -4.22 -9.27
C SER A 220 9.96 -5.09 -9.41
N ASP A 221 9.88 -6.16 -8.65
CA ASP A 221 8.70 -7.02 -8.56
C ASP A 221 7.58 -6.44 -7.67
N ALA A 222 7.80 -5.27 -7.05
CA ALA A 222 6.79 -4.50 -6.34
C ALA A 222 6.12 -3.44 -7.24
N VAL A 223 6.65 -3.18 -8.44
CA VAL A 223 6.10 -2.22 -9.40
C VAL A 223 5.09 -2.90 -10.29
N PRO A 224 3.83 -2.42 -10.37
CA PRO A 224 2.81 -3.00 -11.26
C PRO A 224 3.21 -2.92 -12.74
N GLY A 225 3.99 -1.89 -13.12
CA GLY A 225 4.32 -1.59 -14.49
C GLY A 225 3.09 -1.28 -15.35
N ALA A 226 3.26 -1.18 -16.64
CA ALA A 226 2.20 -0.78 -17.56
C ALA A 226 0.97 -1.72 -17.57
N ASN A 227 1.13 -2.99 -17.19
CA ASN A 227 0.07 -4.00 -17.32
C ASN A 227 -0.42 -4.58 -15.98
N GLY A 228 0.21 -4.23 -14.86
CA GLY A 228 -0.12 -4.78 -13.54
C GLY A 228 -1.14 -3.97 -12.75
N ALA A 229 -1.59 -2.83 -13.29
CA ALA A 229 -2.67 -2.03 -12.72
C ALA A 229 -3.61 -1.51 -13.81
N LYS A 230 -4.84 -1.20 -13.43
CA LYS A 230 -5.84 -0.57 -14.32
C LYS A 230 -5.67 0.95 -14.33
N TRP A 231 -4.59 1.42 -14.96
CA TRP A 231 -4.23 2.85 -14.99
C TRP A 231 -5.34 3.76 -15.50
N ASN A 232 -6.17 3.29 -16.45
CA ASN A 232 -7.33 4.03 -16.96
C ASN A 232 -8.63 3.73 -16.21
N ALA A 233 -8.54 3.36 -14.94
CA ALA A 233 -9.68 3.16 -14.07
C ALA A 233 -10.57 4.41 -14.02
N LYS A 234 -11.85 4.20 -13.71
CA LYS A 234 -12.85 5.27 -13.60
C LYS A 234 -13.34 5.47 -12.17
N SER A 235 -12.80 4.71 -11.23
CA SER A 235 -13.09 4.83 -9.81
C SER A 235 -11.94 4.28 -8.98
N PHE A 236 -11.86 4.73 -7.73
CA PHE A 236 -10.95 4.18 -6.72
C PHE A 236 -11.03 2.65 -6.66
N SER A 237 -12.26 2.11 -6.60
CA SER A 237 -12.50 0.66 -6.54
C SER A 237 -11.86 -0.11 -7.69
N GLU A 238 -11.98 0.41 -8.91
CA GLU A 238 -11.37 -0.24 -10.08
C GLU A 238 -9.85 -0.23 -10.03
N PHE A 239 -9.26 0.90 -9.60
CA PHE A 239 -7.81 1.02 -9.54
C PHE A 239 -7.24 0.18 -8.41
N GLU A 240 -7.74 0.38 -7.19
CA GLU A 240 -7.25 -0.30 -5.99
C GLU A 240 -7.40 -1.83 -6.11
N SER A 241 -8.55 -2.32 -6.57
CA SER A 241 -8.75 -3.76 -6.78
C SER A 241 -7.80 -4.35 -7.83
N SER A 242 -7.37 -3.56 -8.81
CA SER A 242 -6.41 -4.03 -9.81
C SER A 242 -5.01 -4.26 -9.25
N LEU A 243 -4.67 -3.62 -8.13
CA LEU A 243 -3.43 -3.84 -7.39
C LEU A 243 -3.50 -5.08 -6.48
N GLY A 244 -4.69 -5.62 -6.22
CA GLY A 244 -4.95 -6.65 -5.22
C GLY A 244 -4.04 -7.87 -5.35
N SER A 245 -3.96 -8.48 -6.53
CA SER A 245 -3.14 -9.67 -6.74
C SER A 245 -1.65 -9.43 -6.46
N LEU A 246 -1.12 -8.28 -6.88
CA LEU A 246 0.28 -7.93 -6.59
C LEU A 246 0.46 -7.62 -5.11
N GLY A 247 -0.41 -6.79 -4.53
CA GLY A 247 -0.34 -6.41 -3.12
C GLY A 247 -0.42 -7.61 -2.19
N ASP A 248 -1.37 -8.53 -2.42
CA ASP A 248 -1.52 -9.75 -1.61
C ASP A 248 -0.25 -10.62 -1.65
N LYS A 249 0.35 -10.77 -2.85
CA LYS A 249 1.65 -11.46 -2.99
C LYS A 249 2.77 -10.76 -2.23
N LEU A 250 2.81 -9.43 -2.24
CA LEU A 250 3.84 -8.64 -1.55
C LEU A 250 3.68 -8.71 -0.03
N VAL A 251 2.46 -8.66 0.47
CA VAL A 251 2.13 -8.80 1.90
C VAL A 251 2.57 -10.16 2.46
N GLN A 252 2.57 -11.22 1.65
CA GLN A 252 3.09 -12.53 2.06
C GLN A 252 4.58 -12.52 2.42
N ARG A 253 5.37 -11.53 1.95
CA ARG A 253 6.76 -11.37 2.39
C ARG A 253 6.88 -11.14 3.89
N ILE A 254 5.86 -10.54 4.51
CA ILE A 254 5.80 -10.20 5.94
C ILE A 254 5.56 -11.44 6.80
N ALA A 255 4.98 -12.50 6.23
CA ALA A 255 4.64 -13.73 6.96
C ALA A 255 5.85 -14.61 7.31
N GLY A 256 7.00 -14.36 6.67
CA GLY A 256 8.18 -15.23 6.81
C GLY A 256 9.01 -15.06 8.09
N GLY A 257 8.53 -14.34 9.11
CA GLY A 257 9.25 -14.10 10.37
C GLY A 257 9.44 -15.30 11.31
N GLY A 258 9.19 -16.50 10.84
CA GLY A 258 9.45 -17.77 11.52
C GLY A 258 10.54 -18.58 10.82
N GLY A 259 11.79 -18.16 10.95
CA GLY A 259 13.00 -18.98 10.81
C GLY A 259 13.24 -19.73 9.48
N GLY A 260 14.28 -19.36 8.77
CA GLY A 260 14.91 -20.24 7.83
C GLY A 260 15.32 -19.54 6.52
N GLY A 261 16.62 -19.24 6.38
CA GLY A 261 17.23 -18.89 5.11
C GLY A 261 16.92 -19.96 4.07
N GLY A 262 15.98 -19.70 3.19
CA GLY A 262 15.77 -20.48 1.99
C GLY A 262 16.91 -20.23 1.03
N SER A 263 17.62 -21.30 0.65
CA SER A 263 18.61 -21.29 -0.43
C SER A 263 17.91 -20.97 -1.76
N PRO A 264 18.59 -20.35 -2.75
CA PRO A 264 18.01 -20.12 -4.07
C PRO A 264 17.73 -21.48 -4.75
N GLY A 265 16.51 -21.90 -4.73
CA GLY A 265 16.08 -23.19 -5.33
C GLY A 265 14.81 -23.78 -4.75
N ASP A 266 14.32 -23.28 -3.62
CA ASP A 266 13.07 -23.79 -3.05
C ASP A 266 11.86 -23.21 -3.82
N PRO A 267 10.90 -24.10 -4.21
CA PRO A 267 9.66 -23.64 -4.82
C PRO A 267 8.87 -22.77 -3.83
N PRO A 268 8.07 -21.80 -4.33
CA PRO A 268 7.27 -20.96 -3.45
C PRO A 268 6.38 -21.86 -2.58
N ALA A 269 6.24 -21.46 -1.29
CA ALA A 269 5.31 -22.09 -0.39
C ALA A 269 3.89 -21.89 -0.94
N SER A 270 3.46 -22.85 -1.74
CA SER A 270 2.17 -22.87 -2.42
C SER A 270 1.12 -23.47 -1.49
N ASP A 271 0.02 -22.77 -1.39
CA ASP A 271 -1.32 -23.30 -1.07
C ASP A 271 -1.40 -24.39 0.02
N CYS A 272 -0.89 -24.07 1.23
CA CYS A 272 -1.18 -24.93 2.35
C CYS A 272 -2.62 -24.70 2.81
N SER A 273 -3.49 -25.66 2.53
CA SER A 273 -4.90 -25.61 2.86
C SER A 273 -5.22 -26.16 4.26
N TRP A 274 -4.21 -26.68 4.96
CA TRP A 274 -4.36 -27.36 6.24
C TRP A 274 -3.36 -26.83 7.28
N GLU A 275 -3.79 -25.84 8.06
CA GLU A 275 -2.98 -25.18 9.10
C GLU A 275 -2.38 -26.20 10.07
N GLY A 276 -1.08 -26.08 10.36
CA GLY A 276 -0.33 -27.02 11.21
C GLY A 276 0.20 -28.25 10.50
N HIS A 277 -0.02 -28.38 9.19
CA HIS A 277 0.41 -29.51 8.35
C HIS A 277 1.21 -29.06 7.11
N CYS A 278 1.67 -27.81 7.11
CA CYS A 278 2.36 -27.14 6.02
C CYS A 278 3.86 -27.52 5.97
N LEU A 279 4.54 -27.09 4.92
CA LEU A 279 5.98 -27.28 4.78
C LEU A 279 6.75 -26.76 6.01
N GLY A 280 7.50 -27.64 6.67
CA GLY A 280 8.25 -27.34 7.88
C GLY A 280 7.52 -27.59 9.19
N ASP A 281 6.21 -27.84 9.18
CA ASP A 281 5.42 -28.18 10.36
C ASP A 281 5.76 -29.58 10.89
N LYS A 282 5.46 -29.82 12.18
CA LYS A 282 5.76 -31.07 12.83
C LYS A 282 4.82 -32.18 12.35
N CYS A 283 5.37 -33.33 12.03
CA CYS A 283 4.64 -34.52 11.61
C CYS A 283 5.17 -35.78 12.26
N SER A 284 4.37 -36.83 12.21
CA SER A 284 4.74 -38.19 12.65
C SER A 284 4.69 -39.21 11.50
N LYS A 285 3.90 -38.93 10.47
CA LYS A 285 3.70 -39.75 9.27
C LYS A 285 3.32 -38.84 8.10
N ASP A 286 3.42 -39.33 6.87
CA ASP A 286 3.14 -38.54 5.65
C ASP A 286 1.70 -37.96 5.64
N GLY A 287 0.73 -38.71 6.12
CA GLY A 287 -0.64 -38.21 6.22
C GLY A 287 -0.88 -37.08 7.26
N ASP A 288 0.16 -36.63 7.96
CA ASP A 288 0.13 -35.45 8.80
C ASP A 288 0.58 -34.19 8.04
N CYS A 289 0.81 -34.27 6.72
CA CYS A 289 1.29 -33.17 5.90
C CYS A 289 0.30 -32.84 4.79
N ASP A 290 0.19 -31.56 4.43
CA ASP A 290 -0.76 -31.09 3.43
C ASP A 290 -0.30 -31.39 2.00
N GLY A 291 -1.23 -31.76 1.13
CA GLY A 291 -1.00 -32.00 -0.27
C GLY A 291 -0.01 -33.15 -0.56
N GLU A 292 1.03 -32.87 -1.34
CA GLU A 292 2.07 -33.85 -1.72
C GLU A 292 3.30 -33.82 -0.78
N LEU A 293 3.20 -33.16 0.37
CA LEU A 293 4.27 -33.15 1.36
C LEU A 293 4.36 -34.48 2.09
N VAL A 294 5.59 -34.89 2.41
CA VAL A 294 5.90 -36.11 3.17
C VAL A 294 6.59 -35.76 4.50
N CYS A 295 6.46 -36.65 5.48
CA CYS A 295 7.05 -36.44 6.81
C CYS A 295 8.52 -36.90 6.82
N LYS A 296 9.46 -35.98 6.62
CA LYS A 296 10.91 -36.23 6.70
C LYS A 296 11.49 -35.59 7.98
N ALA A 297 12.21 -36.37 8.77
CA ALA A 297 12.84 -35.92 10.01
C ALA A 297 11.86 -35.23 11.00
N LYS A 298 10.62 -35.72 11.07
CA LYS A 298 9.50 -35.17 11.90
C LYS A 298 9.03 -33.77 11.48
N LYS A 299 9.24 -33.43 10.21
CA LYS A 299 8.74 -32.19 9.59
C LYS A 299 8.18 -32.48 8.20
N CYS A 300 7.12 -31.79 7.83
CA CYS A 300 6.56 -31.84 6.49
C CYS A 300 7.56 -31.25 5.49
N ALA A 301 7.89 -32.00 4.44
CA ALA A 301 8.89 -31.66 3.46
C ALA A 301 8.44 -32.11 2.05
N VAL A 302 8.98 -31.49 1.03
CA VAL A 302 8.78 -31.94 -0.37
C VAL A 302 9.44 -33.31 -0.55
N ASP A 303 8.75 -34.23 -1.24
CA ASP A 303 9.35 -35.51 -1.65
C ASP A 303 10.31 -35.25 -2.81
N ALA A 304 11.61 -35.52 -2.60
CA ALA A 304 12.68 -35.22 -3.54
C ALA A 304 13.01 -36.49 -4.36
#